data_ce940f7f0f2b88313b385ecbb7dcbb0a
#
_entry.id   ce940f7f0f2b88313b385ecbb7dcbb0a
#
_cell.length_a   1.000
_cell.length_b   1.000
_cell.length_c   1.000
_cell.angle_alpha   90.00
_cell.angle_beta   90.00
_cell.angle_gamma   90.00
#
_symmetry.space_group_name_H-M   'P 1'
#
loop_
_entity.id
_entity.type
_entity.pdbx_description
1 polymer ?
#
loop_
_entity_poly.entity_id
_entity_poly.type
_entity_poly.pdbx_seq_one_letter_code
_entity_poly.pdbx_strand_id
1 'polypeptide(L)'
;MRKRWVVSAVAIVLAAATVGIGIYNIVKNSNFWNVSVAQVLTLLVTISIAFWATQFKNDQRSAKTHAEKVIAKIQSIVSCEEFYTFIPSSNEEDAKKNYRISQRKFANCLSVLEEYGKQLGFQDDVKYIDEQFTEYKTFISDHLNDFDYLNKSEAHLRRLSENIDSKCDQIIVKFYK
;
A
#
# COMPACT_ATOMS: atom_id res chain seq x y z
N MET A 1 5.94 -10.63 11.26
CA MET A 1 7.31 -10.87 11.77
C MET A 1 7.63 -12.34 12.13
N ARG A 2 6.76 -13.10 12.80
CA ARG A 2 7.03 -14.49 13.22
C ARG A 2 7.38 -15.48 12.09
N LYS A 3 6.78 -15.37 10.91
CA LYS A 3 7.04 -16.27 9.75
C LYS A 3 8.45 -16.12 9.15
N ARG A 4 9.03 -14.93 9.18
CA ARG A 4 10.40 -14.69 8.67
C ARG A 4 11.46 -15.48 9.46
N TRP A 5 11.32 -15.52 10.79
CA TRP A 5 12.24 -16.25 11.66
C TRP A 5 12.19 -17.77 11.46
N VAL A 6 10.99 -18.32 11.22
CA VAL A 6 10.83 -19.76 10.98
C VAL A 6 11.54 -20.19 9.70
N VAL A 7 11.44 -19.39 8.65
CA VAL A 7 12.06 -19.70 7.35
C VAL A 7 13.57 -19.57 7.41
N SER A 8 14.10 -18.53 8.06
CA SER A 8 15.53 -18.40 8.28
C SER A 8 16.08 -19.55 9.12
N ALA A 9 15.34 -19.99 10.14
CA ALA A 9 15.73 -21.12 10.97
C ALA A 9 15.75 -22.42 10.17
N VAL A 10 14.76 -22.68 9.31
CA VAL A 10 14.73 -23.87 8.43
C VAL A 10 15.88 -23.85 7.43
N ALA A 11 16.20 -22.71 6.82
CA ALA A 11 17.32 -22.59 5.90
C ALA A 11 18.68 -22.85 6.60
N ILE A 12 18.85 -22.34 7.84
CA ILE A 12 20.06 -22.58 8.65
C ILE A 12 20.18 -24.07 9.03
N VAL A 13 19.08 -24.71 9.42
CA VAL A 13 19.08 -26.15 9.77
C VAL A 13 19.42 -27.02 8.56
N LEU A 14 18.87 -26.71 7.38
CA LEU A 14 19.18 -27.41 6.15
C LEU A 14 20.66 -27.22 5.75
N ALA A 15 21.18 -26.00 5.87
CA ALA A 15 22.59 -25.72 5.60
C ALA A 15 23.52 -26.48 6.58
N ALA A 16 23.19 -26.50 7.87
CA ALA A 16 23.96 -27.26 8.86
C ALA A 16 23.94 -28.78 8.63
N ALA A 17 22.77 -29.31 8.25
CA ALA A 17 22.61 -30.75 7.92
C ALA A 17 23.44 -31.14 6.70
N THR A 18 23.46 -30.31 5.65
CA THR A 18 24.24 -30.59 4.43
C THR A 18 25.75 -30.48 4.65
N VAL A 19 26.20 -29.51 5.44
CA VAL A 19 27.61 -29.44 5.87
C VAL A 19 27.99 -30.66 6.70
N GLY A 20 27.12 -31.09 7.63
CA GLY A 20 27.32 -32.30 8.45
C GLY A 20 27.44 -33.56 7.61
N ILE A 21 26.58 -33.75 6.60
CA ILE A 21 26.64 -34.88 5.65
C ILE A 21 27.94 -34.82 4.82
N GLY A 22 28.35 -33.63 4.38
CA GLY A 22 29.61 -33.45 3.62
C GLY A 22 30.83 -33.84 4.44
N ILE A 23 30.92 -33.40 5.70
CA ILE A 23 31.98 -33.74 6.63
C ILE A 23 32.00 -35.25 6.92
N TYR A 24 30.82 -35.84 7.15
CA TYR A 24 30.68 -37.28 7.41
C TYR A 24 31.21 -38.13 6.22
N ASN A 25 30.87 -37.74 4.99
CA ASN A 25 31.34 -38.42 3.77
C ASN A 25 32.86 -38.31 3.59
N ILE A 26 33.46 -37.17 3.91
CA ILE A 26 34.91 -36.96 3.84
C ILE A 26 35.62 -37.81 4.89
N VAL A 27 35.12 -37.84 6.12
CA VAL A 27 35.76 -38.57 7.25
C VAL A 27 35.64 -40.08 7.11
N LYS A 28 34.52 -40.62 6.59
CA LYS A 28 34.28 -42.06 6.44
C LYS A 28 34.70 -42.65 5.09
N ASN A 29 35.17 -41.83 4.16
CA ASN A 29 35.50 -42.30 2.78
C ASN A 29 34.37 -43.14 2.14
N SER A 30 33.13 -42.81 2.48
CA SER A 30 31.96 -43.57 2.02
C SER A 30 31.42 -42.95 0.73
N ASN A 31 31.43 -43.74 -0.35
CA ASN A 31 30.84 -43.39 -1.66
C ASN A 31 29.29 -43.34 -1.63
N PHE A 32 28.68 -43.17 -0.47
CA PHE A 32 27.23 -43.30 -0.32
C PHE A 32 26.44 -42.22 -1.09
N TRP A 33 27.08 -41.09 -1.37
CA TRP A 33 26.46 -40.00 -2.14
C TRP A 33 27.56 -39.39 -3.05
N ASN A 34 27.51 -39.75 -4.34
CA ASN A 34 28.39 -39.12 -5.37
C ASN A 34 28.06 -37.63 -5.63
N VAL A 35 27.61 -36.92 -4.62
CA VAL A 35 27.21 -35.52 -4.71
C VAL A 35 28.34 -34.67 -4.13
N SER A 36 28.97 -33.86 -4.98
CA SER A 36 30.00 -32.95 -4.50
C SER A 36 29.43 -31.87 -3.59
N VAL A 37 30.20 -31.42 -2.60
CA VAL A 37 29.84 -30.30 -1.70
C VAL A 37 29.41 -29.07 -2.51
N ALA A 38 30.03 -28.84 -3.67
CA ALA A 38 29.69 -27.74 -4.58
C ALA A 38 28.26 -27.85 -5.13
N GLN A 39 27.80 -29.06 -5.48
CA GLN A 39 26.43 -29.29 -5.98
C GLN A 39 25.39 -29.03 -4.91
N VAL A 40 25.65 -29.42 -3.65
CA VAL A 40 24.77 -29.17 -2.52
C VAL A 40 24.70 -27.67 -2.22
N LEU A 41 25.82 -26.97 -2.19
CA LEU A 41 25.86 -25.52 -2.01
C LEU A 41 25.11 -24.79 -3.12
N THR A 42 25.30 -25.18 -4.37
CA THR A 42 24.59 -24.61 -5.51
C THR A 42 23.07 -24.78 -5.38
N LEU A 43 22.61 -25.98 -4.98
CA LEU A 43 21.20 -26.27 -4.75
C LEU A 43 20.63 -25.38 -3.65
N LEU A 44 21.33 -25.24 -2.52
CA LEU A 44 20.91 -24.39 -1.40
C LEU A 44 20.80 -22.92 -1.78
N VAL A 45 21.79 -22.39 -2.50
CA VAL A 45 21.76 -21.02 -3.01
C VAL A 45 20.59 -20.81 -3.95
N THR A 46 20.36 -21.75 -4.87
CA THR A 46 19.24 -21.68 -5.83
C THR A 46 17.89 -21.69 -5.12
N ILE A 47 17.70 -22.58 -4.14
CA ILE A 47 16.46 -22.65 -3.34
C ILE A 47 16.28 -21.35 -2.56
N SER A 48 17.35 -20.80 -1.96
CA SER A 48 17.30 -19.56 -1.19
C SER A 48 16.91 -18.36 -2.06
N ILE A 49 17.48 -18.25 -3.26
CA ILE A 49 17.14 -17.21 -4.22
C ILE A 49 15.69 -17.35 -4.69
N ALA A 50 15.25 -18.55 -5.07
CA ALA A 50 13.89 -18.81 -5.51
C ALA A 50 12.87 -18.48 -4.40
N PHE A 51 13.17 -18.86 -3.18
CA PHE A 51 12.35 -18.54 -2.01
C PHE A 51 12.28 -17.02 -1.78
N TRP A 52 13.42 -16.33 -1.77
CA TRP A 52 13.46 -14.89 -1.60
C TRP A 52 12.69 -14.14 -2.70
N ALA A 53 12.88 -14.54 -3.95
CA ALA A 53 12.17 -13.96 -5.10
C ALA A 53 10.64 -14.19 -4.98
N THR A 54 10.21 -15.35 -4.52
CA THR A 54 8.79 -15.66 -4.30
C THR A 54 8.21 -14.81 -3.16
N GLN A 55 8.92 -14.68 -2.04
CA GLN A 55 8.49 -13.82 -0.93
C GLN A 55 8.38 -12.37 -1.35
N PHE A 56 9.38 -11.84 -2.05
CA PHE A 56 9.37 -10.47 -2.55
C PHE A 56 8.18 -10.19 -3.47
N LYS A 57 7.88 -11.11 -4.41
CA LYS A 57 6.69 -10.99 -5.29
C LYS A 57 5.38 -11.03 -4.50
N ASN A 58 5.28 -11.90 -3.49
CA ASN A 58 4.08 -11.99 -2.66
C ASN A 58 3.88 -10.74 -1.80
N ASP A 59 4.97 -10.18 -1.24
CA ASP A 59 4.91 -8.94 -0.47
C ASP A 59 4.47 -7.76 -1.37
N GLN A 60 5.00 -7.67 -2.59
CA GLN A 60 4.56 -6.65 -3.56
C GLN A 60 3.09 -6.81 -3.98
N ARG A 61 2.64 -8.04 -4.26
CA ARG A 61 1.23 -8.30 -4.59
C ARG A 61 0.31 -7.92 -3.43
N SER A 62 0.68 -8.28 -2.21
CA SER A 62 -0.06 -7.92 -1.01
C SER A 62 -0.13 -6.40 -0.84
N ALA A 63 1.00 -5.70 -1.01
CA ALA A 63 1.05 -4.25 -0.92
C ALA A 63 0.16 -3.58 -1.98
N LYS A 64 0.19 -4.05 -3.25
CA LYS A 64 -0.69 -3.56 -4.31
C LYS A 64 -2.17 -3.74 -3.96
N THR A 65 -2.56 -4.95 -3.54
CA THR A 65 -3.96 -5.23 -3.16
C THR A 65 -4.43 -4.36 -1.99
N HIS A 66 -3.55 -4.09 -1.02
CA HIS A 66 -3.89 -3.19 0.08
C HIS A 66 -3.98 -1.73 -0.38
N ALA A 67 -3.07 -1.27 -1.23
CA ALA A 67 -3.13 0.07 -1.81
C ALA A 67 -4.41 0.28 -2.62
N GLU A 68 -4.82 -0.70 -3.45
CA GLU A 68 -6.09 -0.67 -4.19
C GLU A 68 -7.31 -0.51 -3.26
N LYS A 69 -7.34 -1.23 -2.14
CA LYS A 69 -8.41 -1.09 -1.15
C LYS A 69 -8.46 0.29 -0.51
N VAL A 70 -7.29 0.89 -0.27
CA VAL A 70 -7.20 2.26 0.27
C VAL A 70 -7.64 3.28 -0.78
N ILE A 71 -7.21 3.12 -2.02
CA ILE A 71 -7.63 3.95 -3.16
C ILE A 71 -9.14 3.88 -3.35
N ALA A 72 -9.73 2.68 -3.37
CA ALA A 72 -11.19 2.51 -3.47
C ALA A 72 -11.96 3.21 -2.33
N LYS A 73 -11.39 3.26 -1.11
CA LYS A 73 -11.97 4.03 0.00
C LYS A 73 -11.89 5.54 -0.24
N ILE A 74 -10.74 6.04 -0.74
CA ILE A 74 -10.60 7.45 -1.10
C ILE A 74 -11.63 7.81 -2.18
N GLN A 75 -11.71 7.03 -3.24
CA GLN A 75 -12.68 7.22 -4.32
C GLN A 75 -14.14 7.21 -3.80
N SER A 76 -14.48 6.29 -2.89
CA SER A 76 -15.81 6.26 -2.28
C SER A 76 -16.13 7.50 -1.43
N ILE A 77 -15.13 8.15 -0.86
CA ILE A 77 -15.31 9.40 -0.09
C ILE A 77 -15.52 10.57 -1.04
N VAL A 78 -14.66 10.69 -2.07
CA VAL A 78 -14.71 11.85 -2.97
C VAL A 78 -15.85 11.79 -3.99
N SER A 79 -16.35 10.60 -4.33
CA SER A 79 -17.52 10.42 -5.20
C SER A 79 -18.86 10.60 -4.45
N CYS A 80 -18.83 10.71 -3.12
CA CYS A 80 -20.03 10.98 -2.34
C CYS A 80 -20.50 12.42 -2.57
N GLU A 81 -21.78 12.61 -2.87
CA GLU A 81 -22.38 13.93 -3.10
C GLU A 81 -22.13 14.86 -1.91
N GLU A 82 -22.15 14.34 -0.70
CA GLU A 82 -21.85 15.08 0.54
C GLU A 82 -20.42 15.66 0.59
N PHE A 83 -19.51 15.23 -0.29
CA PHE A 83 -18.17 15.74 -0.33
C PHE A 83 -18.08 17.11 -1.00
N TYR A 84 -18.91 17.41 -1.99
CA TYR A 84 -18.91 18.67 -2.75
C TYR A 84 -20.21 19.47 -2.65
N THR A 85 -21.27 18.90 -2.07
CA THR A 85 -22.56 19.58 -1.90
C THR A 85 -22.85 19.76 -0.41
N PHE A 86 -22.92 21.00 0.02
CA PHE A 86 -23.29 21.37 1.40
C PHE A 86 -24.78 21.65 1.48
N ILE A 87 -25.61 20.62 1.27
CA ILE A 87 -27.04 20.76 1.50
C ILE A 87 -27.25 20.85 3.02
N PRO A 88 -27.89 21.92 3.52
CA PRO A 88 -28.28 21.96 4.92
C PRO A 88 -29.36 20.90 5.14
N SER A 89 -28.93 19.66 5.41
CA SER A 89 -29.81 18.65 5.97
C SER A 89 -30.20 19.11 7.37
N SER A 90 -31.35 19.69 7.55
CA SER A 90 -32.03 20.03 8.81
C SER A 90 -31.23 20.70 9.94
N ASN A 91 -29.89 20.61 9.98
CA ASN A 91 -29.07 21.22 11.00
C ASN A 91 -27.63 21.48 10.48
N GLU A 92 -27.21 22.76 10.53
CA GLU A 92 -25.87 23.24 10.15
C GLU A 92 -24.73 22.54 10.91
N GLU A 93 -24.96 22.22 12.15
CA GLU A 93 -24.05 21.49 13.04
C GLU A 93 -23.78 20.07 12.54
N ASP A 94 -24.77 19.39 12.02
CA ASP A 94 -24.62 18.03 11.48
C ASP A 94 -23.82 18.04 10.17
N ALA A 95 -24.00 19.03 9.31
CA ALA A 95 -23.21 19.21 8.11
C ALA A 95 -21.72 19.45 8.45
N LYS A 96 -21.44 20.32 9.40
CA LYS A 96 -20.07 20.58 9.91
C LYS A 96 -19.44 19.33 10.52
N LYS A 97 -20.21 18.55 11.25
CA LYS A 97 -19.78 17.29 11.86
C LYS A 97 -19.45 16.23 10.79
N ASN A 98 -20.32 16.04 9.82
CA ASN A 98 -20.14 15.08 8.73
C ASN A 98 -18.89 15.43 7.89
N TYR A 99 -18.72 16.71 7.58
CA TYR A 99 -17.50 17.21 6.92
C TYR A 99 -16.22 16.85 7.69
N ARG A 100 -16.18 17.12 9.01
CA ARG A 100 -15.01 16.78 9.84
C ARG A 100 -14.73 15.28 9.88
N ILE A 101 -15.78 14.45 9.89
CA ILE A 101 -15.65 13.00 9.85
C ILE A 101 -15.06 12.55 8.52
N SER A 102 -15.58 13.07 7.41
CA SER A 102 -15.09 12.74 6.05
C SER A 102 -13.64 13.17 5.86
N GLN A 103 -13.27 14.36 6.31
CA GLN A 103 -11.88 14.82 6.28
C GLN A 103 -10.94 13.89 7.05
N ARG A 104 -11.32 13.47 8.28
CA ARG A 104 -10.49 12.55 9.08
C ARG A 104 -10.34 11.20 8.40
N LYS A 105 -11.41 10.67 7.83
CA LYS A 105 -11.38 9.41 7.08
C LYS A 105 -10.44 9.50 5.88
N PHE A 106 -10.55 10.59 5.12
CA PHE A 106 -9.69 10.83 3.97
C PHE A 106 -8.22 10.95 4.38
N ALA A 107 -7.90 11.80 5.37
CA ALA A 107 -6.54 11.98 5.86
C ALA A 107 -5.90 10.66 6.36
N ASN A 108 -6.68 9.82 7.04
CA ASN A 108 -6.22 8.50 7.47
C ASN A 108 -5.93 7.59 6.27
N CYS A 109 -6.79 7.58 5.25
CA CYS A 109 -6.55 6.81 4.02
C CYS A 109 -5.30 7.32 3.29
N LEU A 110 -5.13 8.65 3.20
CA LEU A 110 -3.98 9.27 2.54
C LEU A 110 -2.66 8.92 3.24
N SER A 111 -2.60 9.00 4.57
CA SER A 111 -1.42 8.61 5.35
C SER A 111 -1.01 7.14 5.09
N VAL A 112 -1.98 6.23 5.00
CA VAL A 112 -1.72 4.83 4.67
C VAL A 112 -1.26 4.69 3.21
N LEU A 113 -1.85 5.46 2.28
CA LEU A 113 -1.47 5.45 0.88
C LEU A 113 -0.05 5.97 0.65
N GLU A 114 0.42 6.93 1.45
CA GLU A 114 1.80 7.43 1.42
C GLU A 114 2.82 6.33 1.70
N GLU A 115 2.56 5.45 2.68
CA GLU A 115 3.44 4.33 2.98
C GLU A 115 3.56 3.38 1.78
N TYR A 116 2.43 3.07 1.13
CA TYR A 116 2.42 2.26 -0.08
C TYR A 116 3.05 3.00 -1.27
N GLY A 117 2.87 4.31 -1.38
CA GLY A 117 3.51 5.15 -2.40
C GLY A 117 5.03 5.05 -2.38
N LYS A 118 5.62 5.08 -1.17
CA LYS A 118 7.06 4.87 -0.96
C LYS A 118 7.50 3.46 -1.34
N GLN A 119 6.70 2.45 -0.97
CA GLN A 119 7.03 1.05 -1.22
C GLN A 119 6.88 0.64 -2.69
N LEU A 120 5.89 1.18 -3.39
CA LEU A 120 5.50 0.79 -4.75
C LEU A 120 5.92 1.81 -5.83
N GLY A 121 6.52 2.94 -5.44
CA GLY A 121 7.11 3.91 -6.37
C GLY A 121 6.12 4.89 -7.02
N PHE A 122 5.00 5.20 -6.36
CA PHE A 122 4.02 6.20 -6.82
C PHE A 122 3.85 7.39 -5.85
N GLN A 123 4.89 7.74 -5.12
CA GLN A 123 4.88 8.79 -4.10
C GLN A 123 4.47 10.16 -4.66
N ASP A 124 4.89 10.49 -5.89
CA ASP A 124 4.54 11.76 -6.53
C ASP A 124 3.04 11.87 -6.81
N ASP A 125 2.39 10.75 -7.17
CA ASP A 125 0.95 10.72 -7.39
C ASP A 125 0.19 10.93 -6.07
N VAL A 126 0.68 10.35 -4.98
CA VAL A 126 0.10 10.55 -3.63
C VAL A 126 0.24 12.00 -3.20
N LYS A 127 1.39 12.61 -3.46
CA LYS A 127 1.63 14.03 -3.17
C LYS A 127 0.65 14.93 -3.93
N TYR A 128 0.37 14.63 -5.20
CA TYR A 128 -0.65 15.36 -5.96
C TYR A 128 -2.04 15.25 -5.31
N ILE A 129 -2.44 14.04 -4.86
CA ILE A 129 -3.71 13.85 -4.15
C ILE A 129 -3.75 14.68 -2.86
N ASP A 130 -2.65 14.71 -2.10
CA ASP A 130 -2.53 15.50 -0.88
C ASP A 130 -2.66 17.02 -1.15
N GLU A 131 -2.03 17.51 -2.22
CA GLU A 131 -2.14 18.91 -2.65
C GLU A 131 -3.59 19.28 -2.99
N GLN A 132 -4.30 18.44 -3.76
CA GLN A 132 -5.72 18.67 -4.11
C GLN A 132 -6.62 18.60 -2.87
N PHE A 133 -6.35 17.66 -1.96
CA PHE A 133 -7.09 17.55 -0.71
C PHE A 133 -6.83 18.73 0.23
N THR A 134 -5.61 19.24 0.27
CA THR A 134 -5.24 20.42 1.05
C THR A 134 -5.95 21.66 0.53
N GLU A 135 -5.99 21.86 -0.80
CA GLU A 135 -6.75 22.93 -1.43
C GLU A 135 -8.24 22.85 -1.06
N TYR A 136 -8.84 21.66 -1.23
CA TYR A 136 -10.23 21.39 -0.84
C TYR A 136 -10.49 21.71 0.62
N LYS A 137 -9.65 21.22 1.53
CA LYS A 137 -9.78 21.46 2.97
C LYS A 137 -9.67 22.93 3.34
N THR A 138 -8.71 23.65 2.78
CA THR A 138 -8.49 25.08 3.03
C THR A 138 -9.70 25.86 2.54
N PHE A 139 -10.14 25.61 1.31
CA PHE A 139 -11.30 26.29 0.74
C PHE A 139 -12.56 26.16 1.60
N ILE A 140 -12.87 24.94 2.06
CA ILE A 140 -14.04 24.74 2.92
C ILE A 140 -13.84 25.35 4.31
N SER A 141 -12.65 25.22 4.89
CA SER A 141 -12.38 25.77 6.24
C SER A 141 -12.53 27.28 6.29
N ASP A 142 -12.14 27.96 5.22
CA ASP A 142 -12.24 29.42 5.09
C ASP A 142 -13.69 29.89 4.97
N HIS A 143 -14.58 29.03 4.42
CA HIS A 143 -15.97 29.37 4.14
C HIS A 143 -16.98 28.50 4.92
N LEU A 144 -16.54 27.84 5.98
CA LEU A 144 -17.37 26.88 6.74
C LEU A 144 -18.62 27.49 7.37
N ASN A 145 -18.69 28.80 7.51
CA ASN A 145 -19.84 29.54 8.05
C ASN A 145 -20.70 30.19 6.95
N ASP A 146 -20.37 30.00 5.67
CA ASP A 146 -21.11 30.52 4.52
C ASP A 146 -21.48 29.40 3.56
N PHE A 147 -22.55 28.67 3.91
CA PHE A 147 -23.03 27.53 3.10
C PHE A 147 -23.55 27.97 1.73
N ASP A 148 -24.10 29.19 1.62
CA ASP A 148 -24.55 29.72 0.32
C ASP A 148 -23.38 29.92 -0.64
N TYR A 149 -22.23 30.38 -0.12
CA TYR A 149 -21.02 30.51 -0.90
C TYR A 149 -20.43 29.15 -1.29
N LEU A 150 -20.41 28.19 -0.35
CA LEU A 150 -19.94 26.82 -0.63
C LEU A 150 -20.80 26.17 -1.70
N ASN A 151 -22.12 26.28 -1.65
CA ASN A 151 -23.03 25.72 -2.66
C ASN A 151 -22.86 26.41 -4.03
N LYS A 152 -22.64 27.72 -4.09
CA LYS A 152 -22.30 28.41 -5.34
C LYS A 152 -20.97 27.96 -5.92
N SER A 153 -20.08 27.46 -5.09
CA SER A 153 -18.74 26.96 -5.44
C SER A 153 -18.69 25.44 -5.69
N GLU A 154 -19.85 24.78 -5.76
CA GLU A 154 -19.94 23.31 -5.99
C GLU A 154 -19.09 22.86 -7.19
N ALA A 155 -19.11 23.58 -8.30
CA ALA A 155 -18.34 23.24 -9.50
C ALA A 155 -16.82 23.21 -9.23
N HIS A 156 -16.32 24.09 -8.38
CA HIS A 156 -14.91 24.08 -7.98
C HIS A 156 -14.58 22.87 -7.10
N LEU A 157 -15.41 22.58 -6.10
CA LEU A 157 -15.24 21.44 -5.20
C LEU A 157 -15.35 20.11 -5.95
N ARG A 158 -16.30 20.01 -6.87
CA ARG A 158 -16.47 18.86 -7.76
C ARG A 158 -15.20 18.63 -8.61
N ARG A 159 -14.62 19.68 -9.19
CA ARG A 159 -13.38 19.57 -9.96
C ARG A 159 -12.23 19.03 -9.11
N LEU A 160 -12.08 19.47 -7.85
CA LEU A 160 -11.04 18.93 -6.94
C LEU A 160 -11.29 17.45 -6.65
N SER A 161 -12.53 17.07 -6.42
CA SER A 161 -12.94 15.68 -6.24
C SER A 161 -12.61 14.82 -7.48
N GLU A 162 -12.96 15.28 -8.68
CA GLU A 162 -12.68 14.59 -9.94
C GLU A 162 -11.17 14.47 -10.21
N ASN A 163 -10.38 15.48 -9.86
CA ASN A 163 -8.92 15.43 -9.96
C ASN A 163 -8.33 14.33 -9.07
N ILE A 164 -8.82 14.22 -7.83
CA ILE A 164 -8.39 13.18 -6.89
C ILE A 164 -8.77 11.80 -7.43
N ASP A 165 -10.02 11.63 -7.87
CA ASP A 165 -10.55 10.37 -8.39
C ASP A 165 -9.77 9.91 -9.63
N SER A 166 -9.59 10.79 -10.61
CA SER A 166 -8.79 10.53 -11.80
C SER A 166 -7.34 10.15 -11.48
N LYS A 167 -6.74 10.78 -10.47
CA LYS A 167 -5.39 10.44 -10.03
C LYS A 167 -5.34 9.06 -9.38
N CYS A 168 -6.36 8.69 -8.60
CA CYS A 168 -6.53 7.36 -8.05
C CYS A 168 -6.57 6.28 -9.15
N ASP A 169 -7.34 6.51 -10.21
CA ASP A 169 -7.40 5.61 -11.36
C ASP A 169 -6.04 5.47 -12.06
N GLN A 170 -5.30 6.58 -12.22
CA GLN A 170 -3.95 6.54 -12.79
C GLN A 170 -2.99 5.68 -11.97
N ILE A 171 -3.08 5.70 -10.64
CA ILE A 171 -2.27 4.84 -9.76
C ILE A 171 -2.65 3.37 -9.98
N ILE A 172 -3.94 3.05 -10.03
CA ILE A 172 -4.41 1.67 -10.27
C ILE A 172 -3.86 1.16 -11.61
N VAL A 173 -3.96 1.95 -12.68
CA VAL A 173 -3.43 1.58 -14.01
C VAL A 173 -1.91 1.28 -13.95
N LYS A 174 -1.14 2.00 -13.13
CA LYS A 174 0.30 1.73 -12.95
C LYS A 174 0.59 0.37 -12.30
N PHE A 175 -0.34 -0.19 -11.53
CA PHE A 175 -0.15 -1.50 -10.89
C PHE A 175 -0.19 -2.67 -11.87
N TYR A 176 -0.80 -2.47 -13.05
CA TYR A 176 -1.02 -3.51 -14.06
C TYR A 176 -0.15 -3.34 -15.32
N LYS A 177 0.68 -2.32 -15.37
CA LYS A 177 1.74 -2.15 -16.38
C LYS A 177 3.05 -2.77 -15.91
#